data_297dba4a0d142915877585ea0295e0cb
#
_entry.id   297dba4a0d142915877585ea0295e0cb
#
_cell.length_a   1.000
_cell.length_b   1.000
_cell.length_c   1.000
_cell.angle_alpha   90.00
_cell.angle_beta   90.00
_cell.angle_gamma   90.00
#
_symmetry.space_group_name_H-M   'P 1'
#
loop_
_entity.id
_entity.type
_entity.pdbx_description
1 polymer ?
#
loop_
_entity_poly.entity_id
_entity_poly.type
_entity_poly.pdbx_seq_one_letter_code
_entity_poly.pdbx_strand_id
1 'polypeptide(L)'
;MTRTTFIVFAQLGFSHNTTEQFRHTAFFAAAAKCSFLRTLRVMLARTVISASCFAVHRKEKNLARKSTAPQLKIIPLGGLGEIGKNMTVLEYNEDIIVIDCGLAFPDEEMPGIDMVIPDMSYLEQNAERLRAFIITHGHEDHIGAISYALEKFKVPVFGTKFTLALIEHKLHEHHVEDTCLECINAGDVIEIGCFKIEFIKVSHSIAGAVALAVTTPVGIIVHTGDFKVDYTPIDNEPIDINSFARYGTKGVLALLMDSTNAELSGVTPSEKELGKTFEKVFTEAEGRIIVASFASNVYRIQQVVDTAVRHNRVICFQGRSMVMITKIAKDLGYLELPEDSVVELEKLKNYENNRVCVLTTGSQGESMSGLFRMANANHKLIIGKGDTVIISASAIPGNEKSV
;
A
#
# COMPACT_ATOMS: atom_id res chain seq x y z
N MET A 1 3.82 -0.17 18.51
CA MET A 1 2.76 0.66 17.88
C MET A 1 3.41 1.42 16.73
N THR A 2 3.40 0.84 15.57
CA THR A 2 3.83 1.49 14.32
C THR A 2 2.64 2.27 13.78
N ARG A 3 2.66 3.59 13.94
CA ARG A 3 1.63 4.47 13.41
C ARG A 3 2.02 4.82 11.98
N THR A 4 1.20 4.47 11.02
CA THR A 4 1.27 5.09 9.69
C THR A 4 0.89 6.55 9.88
N THR A 5 1.86 7.44 9.80
CA THR A 5 1.64 8.88 9.95
C THR A 5 1.93 9.53 8.62
N PHE A 6 0.91 10.07 7.97
CA PHE A 6 1.13 10.97 6.84
C PHE A 6 1.68 12.28 7.37
N ILE A 7 2.88 12.65 6.94
CA ILE A 7 3.45 13.96 7.27
C ILE A 7 3.00 14.92 6.17
N VAL A 8 2.13 15.85 6.52
CA VAL A 8 1.70 16.93 5.63
C VAL A 8 2.62 18.13 5.85
N PHE A 9 3.51 18.40 4.91
CA PHE A 9 4.25 19.66 4.89
C PHE A 9 3.48 20.68 4.05
N ALA A 10 2.79 21.59 4.70
CA ALA A 10 2.18 22.74 4.03
C ALA A 10 3.20 23.89 4.00
N GLN A 11 3.58 24.35 2.82
CA GLN A 11 4.34 25.58 2.67
C GLN A 11 3.38 26.77 2.83
N LEU A 12 3.30 27.32 4.04
CA LEU A 12 2.59 28.57 4.26
C LEU A 12 3.32 29.68 3.51
N GLY A 13 2.68 30.23 2.49
CA GLY A 13 3.20 31.37 1.75
C GLY A 13 3.36 32.59 2.66
N PHE A 14 4.57 32.87 3.08
CA PHE A 14 4.92 34.17 3.64
C PHE A 14 5.26 35.12 2.49
N SER A 15 4.64 36.29 2.48
CA SER A 15 4.90 37.36 1.54
C SER A 15 6.37 37.76 1.56
N HIS A 16 6.89 38.07 0.38
CA HIS A 16 8.24 38.54 0.13
C HIS A 16 8.76 39.55 1.18
N ASN A 17 9.76 39.15 1.96
CA ASN A 17 10.92 39.91 2.37
C ASN A 17 11.70 39.25 3.51
N THR A 18 12.35 38.11 3.24
CA THR A 18 13.50 37.57 4.00
C THR A 18 14.06 36.33 3.29
N THR A 19 14.60 36.54 2.13
CA THR A 19 15.26 35.47 1.33
C THR A 19 16.76 35.58 1.52
N GLU A 20 17.33 35.13 2.64
CA GLU A 20 18.78 34.80 2.64
C GLU A 20 19.29 33.83 3.70
N GLN A 21 18.46 33.29 4.61
CA GLN A 21 19.01 32.45 5.69
C GLN A 21 18.49 31.01 5.83
N PHE A 22 17.73 30.48 4.89
CA PHE A 22 17.21 29.10 5.01
C PHE A 22 17.52 28.20 3.80
N ARG A 23 18.73 28.26 3.25
CA ARG A 23 19.19 27.35 2.19
C ARG A 23 19.97 26.11 2.64
N HIS A 24 20.17 25.88 3.96
CA HIS A 24 21.05 24.79 4.43
C HIS A 24 20.51 23.95 5.59
N THR A 25 19.21 23.63 5.66
CA THR A 25 18.71 22.75 6.74
C THR A 25 17.65 21.74 6.28
N ALA A 26 17.84 21.13 5.16
CA ALA A 26 16.98 20.02 4.68
C ALA A 26 17.72 18.69 4.50
N PHE A 27 18.86 18.51 5.14
CA PHE A 27 19.58 17.23 5.18
C PHE A 27 20.25 17.13 6.56
N PHE A 28 19.70 16.36 7.45
CA PHE A 28 20.20 15.79 8.69
C PHE A 28 19.16 15.89 9.81
N ALA A 29 18.28 14.90 9.88
CA ALA A 29 17.58 14.56 11.10
C ALA A 29 17.82 13.09 11.41
N ALA A 30 19.09 12.74 11.60
CA ALA A 30 19.48 11.50 12.25
C ALA A 30 20.33 11.83 13.46
N ALA A 31 19.91 11.30 14.60
CA ALA A 31 20.64 11.17 15.85
C ALA A 31 20.93 12.44 16.66
N ALA A 32 20.12 12.71 17.68
CA ALA A 32 20.63 13.19 18.97
C ALA A 32 19.76 12.71 20.12
N LYS A 33 20.24 11.71 20.84
CA LYS A 33 19.79 11.38 22.20
C LYS A 33 20.16 12.57 23.12
N CYS A 34 19.16 13.33 23.59
CA CYS A 34 19.34 14.16 24.76
C CYS A 34 17.97 14.41 25.44
N SER A 35 17.83 13.95 26.67
CA SER A 35 16.62 14.09 27.51
C SER A 35 16.23 15.55 27.79
N PHE A 36 17.11 16.50 27.56
CA PHE A 36 16.89 17.93 27.77
C PHE A 36 15.96 18.55 26.72
N LEU A 37 15.98 18.06 25.50
CA LEU A 37 15.13 18.56 24.41
C LEU A 37 13.65 18.12 24.53
N ARG A 38 13.37 17.04 25.27
CA ARG A 38 11.98 16.62 25.53
C ARG A 38 11.24 17.59 26.44
N THR A 39 11.89 18.12 27.46
CA THR A 39 11.28 19.06 28.41
C THR A 39 11.02 20.42 27.77
N LEU A 40 11.92 20.90 26.90
CA LEU A 40 11.76 22.16 26.20
C LEU A 40 10.64 22.13 25.15
N ARG A 41 10.47 20.98 24.44
CA ARG A 41 9.39 20.80 23.46
C ARG A 41 8.00 20.77 24.11
N VAL A 42 7.85 20.16 25.28
CA VAL A 42 6.57 20.14 26.00
C VAL A 42 6.22 21.51 26.56
N MET A 43 7.19 22.30 26.99
CA MET A 43 6.94 23.68 27.44
C MET A 43 6.59 24.61 26.29
N LEU A 44 7.30 24.55 25.16
CA LEU A 44 6.98 25.36 23.97
C LEU A 44 5.62 25.00 23.36
N ALA A 45 5.26 23.70 23.31
CA ALA A 45 3.94 23.28 22.84
C ALA A 45 2.81 23.78 23.76
N ARG A 46 3.01 23.74 25.08
CA ARG A 46 2.01 24.27 26.03
C ARG A 46 1.87 25.78 25.96
N THR A 47 2.95 26.55 25.74
CA THR A 47 2.92 28.01 25.64
C THR A 47 2.30 28.47 24.32
N VAL A 48 2.54 27.77 23.21
CA VAL A 48 1.92 28.06 21.91
C VAL A 48 0.42 27.74 21.93
N ILE A 49 0.02 26.61 22.52
CA ILE A 49 -1.40 26.23 22.64
C ILE A 49 -2.16 27.23 23.56
N SER A 50 -1.55 27.69 24.66
CA SER A 50 -2.15 28.67 25.56
C SER A 50 -2.31 30.03 24.88
N ALA A 51 -1.31 30.50 24.13
CA ALA A 51 -1.38 31.76 23.39
C ALA A 51 -2.39 31.72 22.23
N SER A 52 -2.51 30.57 21.56
CA SER A 52 -3.49 30.37 20.48
C SER A 52 -4.92 30.32 20.99
N CYS A 53 -5.19 29.67 22.13
CA CYS A 53 -6.53 29.68 22.74
C CYS A 53 -7.00 31.04 23.17
N PHE A 54 -6.10 31.92 23.71
CA PHE A 54 -6.49 33.28 24.09
C PHE A 54 -6.69 34.23 22.90
N ALA A 55 -6.00 33.99 21.79
CA ALA A 55 -6.18 34.75 20.55
C ALA A 55 -7.46 34.41 19.80
N VAL A 56 -7.89 33.13 19.87
CA VAL A 56 -9.11 32.62 19.20
C VAL A 56 -10.37 33.19 19.85
N HIS A 57 -10.41 33.29 21.19
CA HIS A 57 -11.63 33.79 21.90
C HIS A 57 -11.92 35.29 21.72
N ARG A 58 -10.98 36.07 21.22
CA ARG A 58 -11.19 37.52 20.95
C ARG A 58 -11.47 37.85 19.48
N LYS A 59 -11.32 36.86 18.55
CA LYS A 59 -11.58 37.03 17.11
C LYS A 59 -12.90 36.45 16.63
N GLU A 60 -13.63 35.70 17.46
CA GLU A 60 -14.87 35.03 17.01
C GLU A 60 -16.08 35.98 16.77
N LYS A 61 -15.95 37.26 17.04
CA LYS A 61 -17.03 38.22 16.74
C LYS A 61 -16.96 38.93 15.38
N ASN A 62 -15.94 38.63 14.53
CA ASN A 62 -15.81 39.30 13.24
C ASN A 62 -15.32 38.45 12.06
N LEU A 63 -15.50 37.13 12.07
CA LEU A 63 -15.08 36.26 10.96
C LEU A 63 -16.23 35.45 10.36
N ALA A 64 -17.32 36.10 10.02
CA ALA A 64 -18.30 35.57 9.07
C ALA A 64 -18.14 36.26 7.70
N ARG A 65 -16.91 36.40 7.20
CA ARG A 65 -16.64 36.53 5.77
C ARG A 65 -16.14 35.18 5.32
N LYS A 66 -17.05 34.33 4.79
CA LYS A 66 -16.64 33.18 3.94
C LYS A 66 -15.66 33.74 2.91
N SER A 67 -14.40 33.31 2.95
CA SER A 67 -13.47 33.55 1.86
C SER A 67 -14.13 32.98 0.60
N THR A 68 -14.45 33.82 -0.35
CA THR A 68 -15.00 33.42 -1.66
C THR A 68 -13.91 32.89 -2.60
N ALA A 69 -12.65 32.88 -2.14
CA ALA A 69 -11.55 32.35 -2.91
C ALA A 69 -11.62 30.81 -2.95
N PRO A 70 -11.40 30.22 -4.11
CA PRO A 70 -11.32 28.76 -4.25
C PRO A 70 -10.26 28.17 -3.32
N GLN A 71 -10.58 27.08 -2.62
CA GLN A 71 -9.70 26.41 -1.68
C GLN A 71 -9.50 24.97 -2.08
N LEU A 72 -8.23 24.52 -2.10
CA LEU A 72 -7.91 23.11 -2.18
C LEU A 72 -8.12 22.49 -0.80
N LYS A 73 -8.89 21.39 -0.76
CA LYS A 73 -9.07 20.59 0.44
C LYS A 73 -8.41 19.24 0.24
N ILE A 74 -7.71 18.77 1.25
CA ILE A 74 -7.17 17.42 1.37
C ILE A 74 -7.89 16.80 2.56
N ILE A 75 -8.73 15.79 2.31
CA ILE A 75 -9.62 15.22 3.32
C ILE A 75 -9.34 13.72 3.40
N PRO A 76 -8.54 13.25 4.37
CA PRO A 76 -8.39 11.82 4.60
C PRO A 76 -9.67 11.26 5.23
N LEU A 77 -10.22 10.21 4.60
CA LEU A 77 -11.36 9.46 5.12
C LEU A 77 -10.91 8.19 5.87
N GLY A 78 -9.64 7.84 5.75
CA GLY A 78 -8.97 6.77 6.46
C GLY A 78 -7.47 6.78 6.20
N GLY A 79 -6.73 5.87 6.83
CA GLY A 79 -5.29 5.69 6.64
C GLY A 79 -4.39 6.61 7.48
N LEU A 80 -4.94 7.53 8.30
CA LEU A 80 -4.14 8.39 9.15
C LEU A 80 -4.00 7.85 10.58
N GLY A 81 -2.76 7.56 10.98
CA GLY A 81 -2.46 7.05 12.32
C GLY A 81 -2.89 5.58 12.52
N GLU A 82 -3.21 4.90 11.45
CA GLU A 82 -3.62 3.50 11.39
C GLU A 82 -3.01 2.83 10.15
N ILE A 83 -3.10 1.50 10.07
CA ILE A 83 -2.81 0.73 8.86
C ILE A 83 -4.14 0.29 8.26
N GLY A 84 -4.30 0.54 6.96
CA GLY A 84 -5.53 0.20 6.24
C GLY A 84 -6.47 1.37 6.05
N LYS A 85 -7.57 1.14 5.36
CA LYS A 85 -8.61 2.12 4.98
C LYS A 85 -8.06 3.34 4.25
N ASN A 86 -6.97 3.16 3.48
CA ASN A 86 -6.39 4.29 2.77
C ASN A 86 -7.41 4.88 1.79
N MET A 87 -7.79 6.13 2.05
CA MET A 87 -8.75 6.86 1.22
C MET A 87 -8.57 8.35 1.46
N THR A 88 -8.13 9.08 0.45
CA THR A 88 -7.88 10.52 0.52
C THR A 88 -8.64 11.26 -0.56
N VAL A 89 -9.44 12.23 -0.16
CA VAL A 89 -10.19 13.11 -1.07
C VAL A 89 -9.36 14.36 -1.35
N LEU A 90 -9.22 14.69 -2.62
CA LEU A 90 -8.75 16.00 -3.07
C LEU A 90 -9.94 16.75 -3.69
N GLU A 91 -10.25 17.92 -3.15
CA GLU A 91 -11.35 18.76 -3.62
C GLU A 91 -10.86 20.16 -3.97
N TYR A 92 -11.23 20.61 -5.15
CA TYR A 92 -11.06 22.00 -5.57
C TYR A 92 -12.27 22.45 -6.38
N ASN A 93 -13.00 23.46 -5.90
CA ASN A 93 -14.26 23.96 -6.48
C ASN A 93 -15.27 22.82 -6.68
N GLU A 94 -15.65 22.56 -7.94
CA GLU A 94 -16.65 21.58 -8.34
C GLU A 94 -16.06 20.21 -8.67
N ASP A 95 -14.77 20.04 -8.51
CA ASP A 95 -14.09 18.79 -8.83
C ASP A 95 -13.57 18.09 -7.57
N ILE A 96 -13.89 16.81 -7.46
CA ILE A 96 -13.43 15.90 -6.42
C ILE A 96 -12.80 14.69 -7.10
N ILE A 97 -11.60 14.32 -6.67
CA ILE A 97 -10.99 13.02 -6.95
C ILE A 97 -10.69 12.30 -5.64
N VAL A 98 -10.69 10.99 -5.68
CA VAL A 98 -10.36 10.15 -4.53
C VAL A 98 -9.12 9.34 -4.85
N ILE A 99 -8.13 9.39 -3.97
CA ILE A 99 -6.93 8.56 -4.04
C ILE A 99 -7.12 7.38 -3.12
N ASP A 100 -7.08 6.18 -3.69
CA ASP A 100 -7.31 4.89 -3.07
C ASP A 100 -8.72 4.72 -2.45
N CYS A 101 -9.08 3.47 -2.17
CA CYS A 101 -10.34 3.09 -1.54
C CYS A 101 -10.16 1.75 -0.83
N GLY A 102 -9.41 1.78 0.26
CA GLY A 102 -8.94 0.60 0.97
C GLY A 102 -9.85 0.13 2.09
N LEU A 103 -9.61 -1.10 2.55
CA LEU A 103 -10.20 -1.62 3.78
C LEU A 103 -9.15 -1.75 4.89
N ALA A 104 -9.59 -1.96 6.12
CA ALA A 104 -8.78 -2.47 7.20
C ALA A 104 -9.37 -3.78 7.72
N PHE A 105 -8.50 -4.65 8.21
CA PHE A 105 -8.94 -5.84 8.93
C PHE A 105 -9.31 -5.46 10.36
N PRO A 106 -10.38 -6.05 10.92
CA PRO A 106 -10.77 -5.81 12.30
C PRO A 106 -9.69 -6.32 13.27
N ASP A 107 -9.56 -5.66 14.41
CA ASP A 107 -8.74 -6.13 15.52
C ASP A 107 -9.51 -7.09 16.45
N GLU A 108 -8.83 -7.60 17.48
CA GLU A 108 -9.40 -8.54 18.46
C GLU A 108 -10.59 -7.93 19.25
N GLU A 109 -10.73 -6.61 19.27
CA GLU A 109 -11.80 -5.88 19.98
C GLU A 109 -13.08 -5.78 19.17
N MET A 110 -13.09 -6.23 17.89
CA MET A 110 -14.21 -6.18 16.94
C MET A 110 -14.77 -7.56 16.59
N PRO A 111 -15.25 -8.36 17.56
CA PRO A 111 -15.73 -9.71 17.27
C PRO A 111 -16.97 -9.68 16.34
N GLY A 112 -16.94 -10.52 15.30
CA GLY A 112 -18.05 -10.63 14.35
C GLY A 112 -18.01 -9.59 13.21
N ILE A 113 -16.97 -8.77 13.15
CA ILE A 113 -16.70 -7.89 12.02
C ILE A 113 -15.70 -8.57 11.09
N ASP A 114 -15.99 -8.64 9.81
CA ASP A 114 -15.11 -9.24 8.81
C ASP A 114 -14.14 -8.22 8.19
N MET A 115 -14.59 -6.96 8.06
CA MET A 115 -13.78 -5.88 7.49
C MET A 115 -14.29 -4.51 7.95
N VAL A 116 -13.41 -3.51 7.89
CA VAL A 116 -13.72 -2.12 8.19
C VAL A 116 -13.42 -1.28 6.95
N ILE A 117 -14.39 -0.48 6.50
CA ILE A 117 -14.25 0.41 5.34
C ILE A 117 -14.31 1.87 5.76
N PRO A 118 -13.78 2.82 4.96
CA PRO A 118 -13.90 4.24 5.23
C PRO A 118 -15.35 4.72 5.26
N ASP A 119 -15.64 5.74 6.06
CA ASP A 119 -16.93 6.44 5.99
C ASP A 119 -17.03 7.29 4.72
N MET A 120 -17.90 6.91 3.82
CA MET A 120 -18.10 7.56 2.52
C MET A 120 -19.17 8.66 2.54
N SER A 121 -19.73 9.01 3.70
CA SER A 121 -20.80 10.01 3.82
C SER A 121 -20.43 11.36 3.20
N TYR A 122 -19.15 11.75 3.25
CA TYR A 122 -18.68 12.95 2.58
C TYR A 122 -18.84 12.89 1.06
N LEU A 123 -18.53 11.75 0.46
CA LEU A 123 -18.66 11.53 -0.98
C LEU A 123 -20.13 11.45 -1.39
N GLU A 124 -20.99 10.81 -0.57
CA GLU A 124 -22.42 10.74 -0.83
C GLU A 124 -23.06 12.13 -0.88
N GLN A 125 -22.66 13.02 0.02
CA GLN A 125 -23.13 14.41 0.04
C GLN A 125 -22.62 15.26 -1.12
N ASN A 126 -21.57 14.81 -1.83
CA ASN A 126 -20.89 15.52 -2.91
C ASN A 126 -20.80 14.70 -4.20
N ALA A 127 -21.67 13.70 -4.39
CA ALA A 127 -21.56 12.71 -5.45
C ALA A 127 -21.51 13.33 -6.87
N GLU A 128 -22.25 14.41 -7.09
CA GLU A 128 -22.27 15.13 -8.39
C GLU A 128 -20.92 15.76 -8.76
N ARG A 129 -20.07 16.01 -7.77
CA ARG A 129 -18.75 16.63 -7.93
C ARG A 129 -17.63 15.58 -7.99
N LEU A 130 -17.92 14.33 -7.66
CA LEU A 130 -16.95 13.23 -7.73
C LEU A 130 -16.67 12.89 -9.19
N ARG A 131 -15.40 12.94 -9.58
CA ARG A 131 -14.92 12.74 -10.95
C ARG A 131 -14.32 11.36 -11.19
N ALA A 132 -13.53 10.86 -10.24
CA ALA A 132 -12.82 9.59 -10.41
C ALA A 132 -12.24 9.07 -9.10
N PHE A 133 -11.94 7.75 -9.08
CA PHE A 133 -11.00 7.13 -8.17
C PHE A 133 -9.65 6.94 -8.87
N ILE A 134 -8.56 7.27 -8.19
CA ILE A 134 -7.17 7.12 -8.67
C ILE A 134 -6.47 6.15 -7.72
N ILE A 135 -6.11 4.98 -8.23
CA ILE A 135 -5.58 3.90 -7.39
C ILE A 135 -4.07 3.81 -7.55
N THR A 136 -3.37 3.87 -6.42
CA THR A 136 -1.92 3.80 -6.37
C THR A 136 -1.39 2.39 -6.61
N HIS A 137 -2.01 1.37 -6.02
CA HIS A 137 -1.65 -0.03 -6.19
C HIS A 137 -2.74 -0.98 -5.66
N GLY A 138 -2.56 -2.29 -5.90
CA GLY A 138 -3.60 -3.30 -5.69
C GLY A 138 -3.62 -4.01 -4.34
N HIS A 139 -3.05 -3.47 -3.26
CA HIS A 139 -3.21 -4.06 -1.92
C HIS A 139 -4.60 -3.80 -1.35
N GLU A 140 -5.06 -4.69 -0.46
CA GLU A 140 -6.40 -4.63 0.12
C GLU A 140 -6.68 -3.33 0.88
N ASP A 141 -5.69 -2.80 1.54
CA ASP A 141 -5.78 -1.53 2.27
C ASP A 141 -5.80 -0.30 1.36
N HIS A 142 -5.72 -0.51 0.01
CA HIS A 142 -5.86 0.53 -1.02
C HIS A 142 -7.01 0.27 -2.00
N ILE A 143 -7.45 -1.00 -2.19
CA ILE A 143 -8.56 -1.33 -3.10
C ILE A 143 -9.72 -2.10 -2.45
N GLY A 144 -9.56 -2.52 -1.20
CA GLY A 144 -10.49 -3.46 -0.58
C GLY A 144 -11.92 -2.97 -0.42
N ALA A 145 -12.14 -1.65 -0.37
CA ALA A 145 -13.46 -1.05 -0.28
C ALA A 145 -14.03 -0.57 -1.63
N ILE A 146 -13.29 -0.76 -2.75
CA ILE A 146 -13.66 -0.17 -4.05
C ILE A 146 -15.00 -0.70 -4.59
N SER A 147 -15.33 -1.97 -4.37
CA SER A 147 -16.62 -2.54 -4.79
C SER A 147 -17.78 -1.84 -4.10
N TYR A 148 -17.69 -1.60 -2.79
CA TYR A 148 -18.71 -0.86 -2.03
C TYR A 148 -18.84 0.60 -2.47
N ALA A 149 -17.73 1.22 -2.89
CA ALA A 149 -17.76 2.58 -3.45
C ALA A 149 -18.46 2.60 -4.82
N LEU A 150 -18.11 1.66 -5.72
CA LEU A 150 -18.65 1.64 -7.08
C LEU A 150 -20.08 1.15 -7.17
N GLU A 151 -20.63 0.48 -6.15
CA GLU A 151 -22.05 0.28 -6.01
C GLU A 151 -22.82 1.61 -5.93
N LYS A 152 -22.24 2.60 -5.25
CA LYS A 152 -22.85 3.91 -5.00
C LYS A 152 -22.46 4.96 -6.05
N PHE A 153 -21.21 4.95 -6.49
CA PHE A 153 -20.63 6.00 -7.34
C PHE A 153 -20.23 5.45 -8.71
N LYS A 154 -20.93 5.87 -9.76
CA LYS A 154 -20.65 5.44 -11.15
C LYS A 154 -19.67 6.40 -11.82
N VAL A 155 -18.42 6.35 -11.36
CA VAL A 155 -17.31 7.18 -11.89
C VAL A 155 -16.14 6.29 -12.31
N PRO A 156 -15.26 6.77 -13.23
CA PRO A 156 -14.11 5.99 -13.68
C PRO A 156 -13.11 5.74 -12.56
N VAL A 157 -12.42 4.60 -12.66
CA VAL A 157 -11.32 4.18 -11.80
C VAL A 157 -10.06 4.08 -12.65
N PHE A 158 -9.04 4.84 -12.29
CA PHE A 158 -7.74 4.82 -12.95
C PHE A 158 -6.75 4.01 -12.12
N GLY A 159 -6.03 3.10 -12.77
CA GLY A 159 -5.02 2.28 -12.11
C GLY A 159 -4.14 1.55 -13.12
N THR A 160 -3.05 0.96 -12.64
CA THR A 160 -2.18 0.14 -13.48
C THR A 160 -2.84 -1.20 -13.82
N LYS A 161 -2.37 -1.84 -14.87
CA LYS A 161 -2.95 -3.07 -15.43
C LYS A 161 -3.17 -4.17 -14.37
N PHE A 162 -2.18 -4.40 -13.51
CA PHE A 162 -2.30 -5.41 -12.47
C PHE A 162 -3.30 -5.01 -11.38
N THR A 163 -3.26 -3.76 -10.95
CA THR A 163 -4.21 -3.20 -9.99
C THR A 163 -5.66 -3.30 -10.49
N LEU A 164 -5.90 -2.93 -11.75
CA LEU A 164 -7.25 -3.02 -12.33
C LEU A 164 -7.74 -4.45 -12.47
N ALA A 165 -6.87 -5.41 -12.81
CA ALA A 165 -7.28 -6.81 -12.87
C ALA A 165 -7.70 -7.36 -11.50
N LEU A 166 -7.05 -6.92 -10.42
CA LEU A 166 -7.48 -7.26 -9.06
C LEU A 166 -8.83 -6.60 -8.70
N ILE A 167 -9.02 -5.34 -9.10
CA ILE A 167 -10.30 -4.62 -8.92
C ILE A 167 -11.41 -5.30 -9.73
N GLU A 168 -11.19 -5.63 -10.99
CA GLU A 168 -12.15 -6.32 -11.84
C GLU A 168 -12.62 -7.64 -11.22
N HIS A 169 -11.68 -8.42 -10.68
CA HIS A 169 -12.02 -9.65 -9.96
C HIS A 169 -12.93 -9.37 -8.74
N LYS A 170 -12.62 -8.34 -7.94
CA LYS A 170 -13.45 -7.94 -6.80
C LYS A 170 -14.84 -7.49 -7.23
N LEU A 171 -14.94 -6.69 -8.27
CA LEU A 171 -16.22 -6.24 -8.81
C LEU A 171 -17.09 -7.42 -9.27
N HIS A 172 -16.47 -8.42 -9.91
CA HIS A 172 -17.14 -9.65 -10.30
C HIS A 172 -17.63 -10.45 -9.08
N GLU A 173 -16.82 -10.60 -8.03
CA GLU A 173 -17.22 -11.28 -6.78
C GLU A 173 -18.40 -10.58 -6.08
N HIS A 174 -18.45 -9.26 -6.13
CA HIS A 174 -19.50 -8.43 -5.53
C HIS A 174 -20.68 -8.14 -6.49
N HIS A 175 -20.66 -8.69 -7.72
CA HIS A 175 -21.70 -8.46 -8.74
C HIS A 175 -21.92 -6.98 -9.06
N VAL A 176 -20.85 -6.18 -9.03
CA VAL A 176 -20.90 -4.76 -9.41
C VAL A 176 -20.66 -4.65 -10.91
N GLU A 177 -21.68 -4.19 -11.62
CA GLU A 177 -21.68 -4.01 -13.08
C GLU A 177 -21.58 -2.52 -13.44
N ASP A 178 -21.44 -2.22 -14.75
CA ASP A 178 -21.39 -0.86 -15.30
C ASP A 178 -20.27 0.00 -14.70
N THR A 179 -19.08 -0.57 -14.59
CA THR A 179 -17.88 0.12 -14.10
C THR A 179 -16.96 0.52 -15.25
N CYS A 180 -16.34 1.69 -15.13
CA CYS A 180 -15.36 2.21 -16.08
C CYS A 180 -13.97 2.08 -15.48
N LEU A 181 -13.16 1.12 -15.97
CA LEU A 181 -11.79 0.87 -15.54
C LEU A 181 -10.83 1.39 -16.61
N GLU A 182 -10.05 2.42 -16.28
CA GLU A 182 -9.13 3.10 -17.18
C GLU A 182 -7.67 2.75 -16.85
N CYS A 183 -7.03 2.04 -17.77
CA CYS A 183 -5.66 1.58 -17.57
C CYS A 183 -4.65 2.69 -17.83
N ILE A 184 -3.76 2.90 -16.86
CA ILE A 184 -2.62 3.82 -16.96
C ILE A 184 -1.31 3.06 -16.72
N ASN A 185 -0.22 3.70 -17.13
CA ASN A 185 1.14 3.25 -16.87
C ASN A 185 1.92 4.30 -16.08
N ALA A 186 2.98 3.89 -15.42
CA ALA A 186 3.93 4.83 -14.85
C ALA A 186 4.49 5.74 -15.97
N GLY A 187 4.54 7.04 -15.73
CA GLY A 187 4.91 8.07 -16.70
C GLY A 187 3.72 8.71 -17.41
N ASP A 188 2.54 8.11 -17.39
CA ASP A 188 1.34 8.70 -17.98
C ASP A 188 0.90 9.95 -17.22
N VAL A 189 0.26 10.85 -17.95
CA VAL A 189 -0.31 12.08 -17.41
C VAL A 189 -1.75 12.19 -17.88
N ILE A 190 -2.68 12.32 -16.94
CA ILE A 190 -4.10 12.50 -17.23
C ILE A 190 -4.62 13.82 -16.66
N GLU A 191 -5.72 14.32 -17.21
CA GLU A 191 -6.41 15.51 -16.72
C GLU A 191 -7.86 15.14 -16.37
N ILE A 192 -8.25 15.43 -15.12
CA ILE A 192 -9.58 15.15 -14.59
C ILE A 192 -10.10 16.42 -13.91
N GLY A 193 -11.07 17.09 -14.53
CA GLY A 193 -11.50 18.41 -14.09
C GLY A 193 -10.32 19.37 -14.00
N CYS A 194 -10.10 19.98 -12.85
CA CYS A 194 -8.98 20.89 -12.62
C CYS A 194 -7.66 20.20 -12.20
N PHE A 195 -7.65 18.87 -12.05
CA PHE A 195 -6.49 18.11 -11.61
C PHE A 195 -5.71 17.55 -12.81
N LYS A 196 -4.40 17.79 -12.82
CA LYS A 196 -3.48 17.13 -13.75
C LYS A 196 -2.59 16.18 -12.97
N ILE A 197 -2.67 14.89 -13.28
CA ILE A 197 -2.11 13.80 -12.49
C ILE A 197 -1.03 13.08 -13.30
N GLU A 198 0.19 13.08 -12.83
CA GLU A 198 1.29 12.25 -13.35
C GLU A 198 1.51 11.06 -12.43
N PHE A 199 1.58 9.87 -13.03
CA PHE A 199 1.83 8.61 -12.34
C PHE A 199 3.34 8.33 -12.32
N ILE A 200 3.93 8.27 -11.14
CA ILE A 200 5.38 8.11 -10.96
C ILE A 200 5.65 6.67 -10.49
N LYS A 201 6.57 5.95 -11.14
CA LYS A 201 6.94 4.61 -10.72
C LYS A 201 7.54 4.61 -9.31
N VAL A 202 7.05 3.69 -8.47
CA VAL A 202 7.65 3.38 -7.17
C VAL A 202 7.95 1.88 -7.07
N SER A 203 8.90 1.52 -6.20
CA SER A 203 9.16 0.13 -5.85
C SER A 203 8.31 -0.22 -4.63
N HIS A 204 7.57 -1.33 -4.72
CA HIS A 204 6.77 -1.86 -3.62
C HIS A 204 6.70 -3.39 -3.70
N SER A 205 6.03 -4.04 -2.75
CA SER A 205 5.88 -5.50 -2.71
C SER A 205 4.87 -6.07 -3.73
N ILE A 206 4.15 -5.20 -4.43
CA ILE A 206 3.17 -5.56 -5.47
C ILE A 206 3.56 -4.92 -6.81
N ALA A 207 3.26 -5.61 -7.91
CA ALA A 207 3.54 -5.10 -9.24
C ALA A 207 2.67 -3.90 -9.61
N GLY A 208 3.25 -2.95 -10.34
CA GLY A 208 2.53 -1.79 -10.89
C GLY A 208 2.19 -0.70 -9.88
N ALA A 209 2.87 -0.63 -8.73
CA ALA A 209 2.67 0.46 -7.77
C ALA A 209 3.16 1.80 -8.33
N VAL A 210 2.39 2.86 -8.09
CA VAL A 210 2.68 4.22 -8.52
C VAL A 210 2.43 5.25 -7.43
N ALA A 211 3.26 6.29 -7.42
CA ALA A 211 2.99 7.54 -6.73
C ALA A 211 2.30 8.51 -7.69
N LEU A 212 1.71 9.56 -7.14
CA LEU A 212 0.96 10.57 -7.87
C LEU A 212 1.55 11.96 -7.67
N ALA A 213 1.79 12.70 -8.74
CA ALA A 213 2.02 14.14 -8.68
C ALA A 213 0.78 14.85 -9.24
N VAL A 214 -0.02 15.41 -8.35
CA VAL A 214 -1.28 16.07 -8.68
C VAL A 214 -1.05 17.56 -8.74
N THR A 215 -1.03 18.11 -9.94
CA THR A 215 -0.99 19.56 -10.17
C THR A 215 -2.40 20.12 -10.08
N THR A 216 -2.55 21.13 -9.24
CA THR A 216 -3.81 21.83 -8.99
C THR A 216 -3.63 23.32 -9.30
N PRO A 217 -4.72 24.13 -9.41
CA PRO A 217 -4.61 25.56 -9.63
C PRO A 217 -3.85 26.34 -8.53
N VAL A 218 -3.67 25.74 -7.35
CA VAL A 218 -3.00 26.40 -6.21
C VAL A 218 -1.63 25.82 -5.86
N GLY A 219 -1.23 24.74 -6.51
CA GLY A 219 0.08 24.11 -6.30
C GLY A 219 0.07 22.61 -6.54
N ILE A 220 1.21 21.98 -6.33
CA ILE A 220 1.43 20.57 -6.58
C ILE A 220 1.34 19.77 -5.28
N ILE A 221 0.54 18.70 -5.32
CA ILE A 221 0.50 17.68 -4.26
C ILE A 221 1.27 16.47 -4.76
N VAL A 222 2.12 15.90 -3.93
CA VAL A 222 2.73 14.58 -4.17
C VAL A 222 2.16 13.59 -3.16
N HIS A 223 1.57 12.51 -3.66
CA HIS A 223 1.12 11.36 -2.87
C HIS A 223 1.97 10.15 -3.25
N THR A 224 2.73 9.61 -2.30
CA THR A 224 3.69 8.54 -2.62
C THR A 224 3.06 7.19 -2.88
N GLY A 225 1.81 6.97 -2.45
CA GLY A 225 1.35 5.61 -2.22
C GLY A 225 2.28 4.91 -1.23
N ASP A 226 2.25 3.60 -1.22
CA ASP A 226 3.21 2.79 -0.48
C ASP A 226 4.47 2.60 -1.32
N PHE A 227 5.62 2.78 -0.71
CA PHE A 227 6.89 2.68 -1.42
C PHE A 227 8.05 2.22 -0.53
N LYS A 228 9.07 1.70 -1.18
CA LYS A 228 10.40 1.57 -0.62
C LYS A 228 11.45 2.08 -1.61
N VAL A 229 12.59 2.50 -1.11
CA VAL A 229 13.73 2.83 -1.97
C VAL A 229 14.57 1.57 -2.14
N ASP A 230 14.39 0.90 -3.28
CA ASP A 230 15.15 -0.28 -3.67
C ASP A 230 15.89 0.02 -4.97
N TYR A 231 17.23 0.00 -4.94
CA TYR A 231 18.07 0.26 -6.11
C TYR A 231 18.35 -0.99 -6.93
N THR A 232 18.00 -2.16 -6.42
CA THR A 232 18.19 -3.46 -7.08
C THR A 232 16.91 -4.31 -7.00
N PRO A 233 15.76 -3.76 -7.43
CA PRO A 233 14.50 -4.49 -7.36
C PRO A 233 14.53 -5.72 -8.29
N ILE A 234 13.62 -6.64 -8.07
CA ILE A 234 13.56 -7.91 -8.81
C ILE A 234 13.22 -7.68 -10.28
N ASP A 235 12.31 -6.76 -10.55
CA ASP A 235 11.91 -6.36 -11.91
C ASP A 235 12.97 -5.53 -12.65
N ASN A 236 14.10 -5.23 -11.99
CA ASN A 236 15.17 -4.35 -12.49
C ASN A 236 14.73 -2.92 -12.85
N GLU A 237 13.57 -2.50 -12.37
CA GLU A 237 13.02 -1.16 -12.58
C GLU A 237 12.94 -0.40 -11.26
N PRO A 238 13.97 0.37 -10.88
CA PRO A 238 13.99 1.10 -9.61
C PRO A 238 12.96 2.22 -9.58
N ILE A 239 12.68 2.70 -8.37
CA ILE A 239 11.85 3.89 -8.14
C ILE A 239 12.35 5.09 -8.97
N ASP A 240 11.44 5.84 -9.60
CA ASP A 240 11.77 7.03 -10.37
C ASP A 240 12.05 8.25 -9.47
N ILE A 241 13.22 8.25 -8.85
CA ILE A 241 13.72 9.37 -8.04
C ILE A 241 13.81 10.67 -8.85
N ASN A 242 14.06 10.60 -10.16
CA ASN A 242 14.20 11.78 -11.00
C ASN A 242 12.92 12.59 -11.11
N SER A 243 11.77 11.92 -11.22
CA SER A 243 10.48 12.59 -11.21
C SER A 243 10.19 13.27 -9.88
N PHE A 244 10.49 12.63 -8.75
CA PHE A 244 10.38 13.26 -7.43
C PHE A 244 11.29 14.48 -7.30
N ALA A 245 12.56 14.39 -7.72
CA ALA A 245 13.48 15.52 -7.71
C ALA A 245 13.01 16.68 -8.60
N ARG A 246 12.45 16.38 -9.78
CA ARG A 246 11.86 17.34 -10.71
C ARG A 246 10.70 18.12 -10.06
N TYR A 247 9.80 17.42 -9.35
CA TYR A 247 8.71 18.05 -8.62
C TYR A 247 9.20 18.83 -7.41
N GLY A 248 10.19 18.31 -6.67
CA GLY A 248 10.83 19.03 -5.58
C GLY A 248 11.44 20.37 -6.02
N THR A 249 12.06 20.42 -7.22
CA THR A 249 12.61 21.64 -7.80
C THR A 249 11.51 22.63 -8.23
N LYS A 250 10.36 22.15 -8.71
CA LYS A 250 9.21 23.00 -9.07
C LYS A 250 8.53 23.59 -7.83
N GLY A 251 8.67 22.96 -6.68
CA GLY A 251 7.99 23.30 -5.44
C GLY A 251 6.72 22.46 -5.24
N VAL A 252 6.64 21.78 -4.12
CA VAL A 252 5.52 20.94 -3.71
C VAL A 252 4.73 21.66 -2.61
N LEU A 253 3.43 21.82 -2.80
CA LEU A 253 2.53 22.46 -1.83
C LEU A 253 2.30 21.54 -0.63
N ALA A 254 2.07 20.24 -0.88
CA ALA A 254 1.88 19.22 0.15
C ALA A 254 2.48 17.89 -0.29
N LEU A 255 3.10 17.19 0.65
CA LEU A 255 3.59 15.83 0.49
C LEU A 255 2.79 14.90 1.40
N LEU A 256 2.05 13.97 0.82
CA LEU A 256 1.36 12.87 1.49
C LEU A 256 2.25 11.63 1.31
N MET A 257 2.88 11.19 2.39
CA MET A 257 3.95 10.20 2.30
C MET A 257 3.69 9.02 3.23
N ASP A 258 3.87 7.81 2.71
CA ASP A 258 3.98 6.60 3.53
C ASP A 258 5.10 6.79 4.56
N SER A 259 4.79 6.49 5.81
CA SER A 259 5.73 6.57 6.93
C SER A 259 5.82 5.25 7.71
N THR A 260 5.44 4.14 7.09
CA THR A 260 5.58 2.80 7.65
C THR A 260 7.04 2.53 8.01
N ASN A 261 7.27 2.08 9.25
CA ASN A 261 8.62 1.84 9.81
C ASN A 261 9.53 3.10 9.92
N ALA A 262 9.02 4.32 9.77
CA ALA A 262 9.84 5.53 9.85
C ALA A 262 10.52 5.74 11.22
N GLU A 263 10.03 5.09 12.27
CA GLU A 263 10.62 5.11 13.63
C GLU A 263 11.68 4.01 13.83
N LEU A 264 11.79 3.03 12.93
CA LEU A 264 12.75 1.95 13.02
C LEU A 264 14.11 2.40 12.48
N SER A 265 15.17 2.04 13.18
CA SER A 265 16.53 2.28 12.71
C SER A 265 16.95 1.21 11.71
N GLY A 266 17.69 1.61 10.68
CA GLY A 266 18.22 0.70 9.67
C GLY A 266 17.73 1.03 8.26
N VAL A 267 17.86 0.07 7.38
CA VAL A 267 17.40 0.13 5.98
C VAL A 267 16.59 -1.12 5.66
N THR A 268 15.57 -0.98 4.85
CA THR A 268 14.84 -2.13 4.31
C THR A 268 15.69 -2.79 3.23
N PRO A 269 16.06 -4.08 3.36
CA PRO A 269 16.86 -4.76 2.36
C PRO A 269 16.09 -4.91 1.04
N SER A 270 16.85 -5.09 -0.06
CA SER A 270 16.25 -5.41 -1.34
C SER A 270 15.56 -6.77 -1.30
N GLU A 271 14.42 -6.91 -1.99
CA GLU A 271 13.73 -8.20 -2.16
C GLU A 271 14.66 -9.26 -2.78
N LYS A 272 15.62 -8.86 -3.59
CA LYS A 272 16.60 -9.75 -4.23
C LYS A 272 17.46 -10.54 -3.23
N GLU A 273 17.70 -9.97 -2.03
CA GLU A 273 18.50 -10.64 -0.98
C GLU A 273 17.82 -11.91 -0.44
N LEU A 274 16.49 -11.98 -0.48
CA LEU A 274 15.74 -13.15 -0.04
C LEU A 274 16.01 -14.38 -0.91
N GLY A 275 16.37 -14.20 -2.17
CA GLY A 275 16.74 -15.29 -3.06
C GLY A 275 17.87 -16.17 -2.49
N LYS A 276 18.87 -15.57 -1.83
CA LYS A 276 19.98 -16.28 -1.17
C LYS A 276 19.47 -17.16 0.00
N THR A 277 18.49 -16.65 0.74
CA THR A 277 17.88 -17.38 1.86
C THR A 277 17.07 -18.56 1.35
N PHE A 278 16.28 -18.36 0.28
CA PHE A 278 15.56 -19.47 -0.35
C PHE A 278 16.51 -20.54 -0.86
N GLU A 279 17.59 -20.19 -1.58
CA GLU A 279 18.58 -21.15 -2.05
C GLU A 279 19.15 -22.00 -0.91
N LYS A 280 19.53 -21.38 0.21
CA LYS A 280 20.04 -22.09 1.38
C LYS A 280 19.01 -23.08 1.92
N VAL A 281 17.77 -22.62 2.19
CA VAL A 281 16.72 -23.44 2.77
C VAL A 281 16.34 -24.58 1.85
N PHE A 282 16.24 -24.33 0.51
CA PHE A 282 15.90 -25.37 -0.46
C PHE A 282 16.99 -26.43 -0.61
N THR A 283 18.26 -26.03 -0.42
CA THR A 283 19.40 -26.96 -0.41
C THR A 283 19.37 -27.88 0.81
N GLU A 284 19.02 -27.34 1.97
CA GLU A 284 19.03 -28.08 3.25
C GLU A 284 17.76 -28.94 3.49
N ALA A 285 16.65 -28.64 2.77
CA ALA A 285 15.36 -29.29 3.01
C ALA A 285 15.30 -30.69 2.38
N GLU A 286 15.19 -31.72 3.22
CA GLU A 286 15.07 -33.14 2.83
C GLU A 286 13.63 -33.56 2.49
N GLY A 287 12.61 -32.84 3.00
CA GLY A 287 11.18 -33.11 2.78
C GLY A 287 10.49 -32.08 1.89
N ARG A 288 9.18 -31.96 2.07
CA ARG A 288 8.38 -30.92 1.38
C ARG A 288 8.75 -29.54 1.92
N ILE A 289 8.68 -28.55 1.05
CA ILE A 289 8.80 -27.14 1.42
C ILE A 289 7.42 -26.49 1.30
N ILE A 290 6.97 -25.83 2.35
CA ILE A 290 5.70 -25.10 2.41
C ILE A 290 6.02 -23.63 2.67
N VAL A 291 5.74 -22.77 1.70
CA VAL A 291 6.03 -21.33 1.79
C VAL A 291 4.72 -20.57 1.94
N ALA A 292 4.55 -19.91 3.09
CA ALA A 292 3.47 -18.97 3.30
C ALA A 292 3.93 -17.54 2.97
N SER A 293 3.21 -16.86 2.11
CA SER A 293 3.49 -15.49 1.68
C SER A 293 2.20 -14.74 1.37
N PHE A 294 2.29 -13.42 1.25
CA PHE A 294 1.23 -12.63 0.66
C PHE A 294 1.03 -13.03 -0.81
N ALA A 295 -0.20 -13.30 -1.19
CA ALA A 295 -0.53 -13.67 -2.56
C ALA A 295 -0.25 -12.52 -3.55
N SER A 296 -0.36 -11.28 -3.11
CA SER A 296 -0.09 -10.08 -3.90
C SER A 296 1.39 -9.83 -4.18
N ASN A 297 2.30 -10.44 -3.40
CA ASN A 297 3.74 -10.28 -3.62
C ASN A 297 4.24 -11.21 -4.72
N VAL A 298 3.87 -10.88 -5.95
CA VAL A 298 4.17 -11.68 -7.15
C VAL A 298 5.67 -11.88 -7.35
N TYR A 299 6.48 -10.87 -7.03
CA TYR A 299 7.94 -10.95 -7.15
C TYR A 299 8.55 -11.98 -6.19
N ARG A 300 8.03 -12.10 -4.98
CA ARG A 300 8.45 -13.12 -4.02
C ARG A 300 8.00 -14.52 -4.44
N ILE A 301 6.78 -14.63 -4.97
CA ILE A 301 6.27 -15.85 -5.55
C ILE A 301 7.19 -16.29 -6.68
N GLN A 302 7.60 -15.39 -7.59
CA GLN A 302 8.54 -15.71 -8.67
C GLN A 302 9.87 -16.23 -8.14
N GLN A 303 10.45 -15.60 -7.10
CA GLN A 303 11.69 -16.11 -6.51
C GLN A 303 11.56 -17.54 -5.97
N VAL A 304 10.43 -17.84 -5.31
CA VAL A 304 10.16 -19.20 -4.82
C VAL A 304 9.98 -20.18 -5.96
N VAL A 305 9.25 -19.79 -7.01
CA VAL A 305 9.05 -20.59 -8.22
C VAL A 305 10.39 -20.92 -8.86
N ASP A 306 11.21 -19.92 -9.13
CA ASP A 306 12.52 -20.08 -9.76
C ASP A 306 13.44 -20.99 -8.93
N THR A 307 13.42 -20.81 -7.60
CA THR A 307 14.22 -21.64 -6.71
C THR A 307 13.69 -23.07 -6.68
N ALA A 308 12.39 -23.29 -6.62
CA ALA A 308 11.79 -24.62 -6.67
C ALA A 308 12.16 -25.37 -7.95
N VAL A 309 12.10 -24.69 -9.09
CA VAL A 309 12.47 -25.26 -10.39
C VAL A 309 13.96 -25.64 -10.43
N ARG A 310 14.86 -24.77 -9.98
CA ARG A 310 16.30 -25.06 -9.88
C ARG A 310 16.60 -26.28 -8.99
N HIS A 311 15.82 -26.48 -7.94
CA HIS A 311 15.91 -27.63 -7.04
C HIS A 311 15.04 -28.81 -7.48
N ASN A 312 14.55 -28.80 -8.73
CA ASN A 312 13.78 -29.89 -9.34
C ASN A 312 12.53 -30.27 -8.52
N ARG A 313 11.84 -29.26 -7.93
CA ARG A 313 10.60 -29.41 -7.18
C ARG A 313 9.41 -28.95 -8.01
N VAL A 314 8.33 -29.70 -7.97
CA VAL A 314 7.03 -29.27 -8.49
C VAL A 314 6.36 -28.31 -7.51
N ILE A 315 5.56 -27.41 -8.05
CA ILE A 315 4.93 -26.30 -7.31
C ILE A 315 3.43 -26.55 -7.25
N CYS A 316 2.87 -26.34 -6.05
CA CYS A 316 1.43 -26.40 -5.83
C CYS A 316 0.98 -25.12 -5.14
N PHE A 317 0.09 -24.36 -5.76
CA PHE A 317 -0.51 -23.18 -5.16
C PHE A 317 -1.73 -23.57 -4.33
N GLN A 318 -1.83 -23.08 -3.09
CA GLN A 318 -2.93 -23.35 -2.16
C GLN A 318 -3.45 -22.07 -1.51
N GLY A 319 -4.78 -22.01 -1.31
CA GLY A 319 -5.50 -20.83 -0.86
C GLY A 319 -6.14 -20.08 -2.02
N ARG A 320 -7.39 -19.63 -1.82
CA ARG A 320 -8.19 -18.99 -2.88
C ARG A 320 -7.49 -17.79 -3.51
N SER A 321 -7.07 -16.83 -2.70
CA SER A 321 -6.35 -15.64 -3.18
C SER A 321 -5.00 -15.99 -3.81
N MET A 322 -4.25 -16.96 -3.28
CA MET A 322 -2.99 -17.39 -3.89
C MET A 322 -3.21 -17.93 -5.32
N VAL A 323 -4.17 -18.82 -5.50
CA VAL A 323 -4.50 -19.39 -6.82
C VAL A 323 -5.02 -18.34 -7.79
N MET A 324 -5.88 -17.44 -7.31
CA MET A 324 -6.48 -16.38 -8.12
C MET A 324 -5.42 -15.37 -8.58
N ILE A 325 -4.65 -14.83 -7.64
CA ILE A 325 -3.66 -13.78 -7.96
C ILE A 325 -2.53 -14.34 -8.83
N THR A 326 -2.06 -15.56 -8.58
CA THR A 326 -1.03 -16.18 -9.44
C THR A 326 -1.52 -16.42 -10.85
N LYS A 327 -2.82 -16.75 -11.03
CA LYS A 327 -3.43 -16.84 -12.36
C LYS A 327 -3.44 -15.49 -13.06
N ILE A 328 -3.94 -14.46 -12.41
CA ILE A 328 -3.96 -13.08 -12.95
C ILE A 328 -2.54 -12.63 -13.30
N ALA A 329 -1.58 -12.84 -12.40
CA ALA A 329 -0.19 -12.45 -12.62
C ALA A 329 0.43 -13.18 -13.81
N LYS A 330 0.16 -14.47 -13.98
CA LYS A 330 0.58 -15.26 -15.14
C LYS A 330 -0.04 -14.72 -16.43
N ASP A 331 -1.36 -14.54 -16.45
CA ASP A 331 -2.10 -14.11 -17.64
C ASP A 331 -1.66 -12.69 -18.11
N LEU A 332 -1.21 -11.87 -17.18
CA LEU A 332 -0.69 -10.52 -17.46
C LEU A 332 0.82 -10.46 -17.71
N GLY A 333 1.54 -11.58 -17.56
CA GLY A 333 2.98 -11.66 -17.78
C GLY A 333 3.84 -11.15 -16.61
N TYR A 334 3.28 -11.00 -15.41
CA TYR A 334 4.03 -10.64 -14.19
C TYR A 334 4.62 -11.86 -13.47
N LEU A 335 4.14 -13.07 -13.79
CA LEU A 335 4.61 -14.32 -13.22
C LEU A 335 4.90 -15.32 -14.33
N GLU A 336 6.12 -15.80 -14.38
CA GLU A 336 6.55 -16.85 -15.30
C GLU A 336 6.48 -18.21 -14.61
N LEU A 337 5.69 -19.11 -15.16
CA LEU A 337 5.54 -20.47 -14.67
C LEU A 337 6.01 -21.44 -15.77
N PRO A 338 7.16 -22.12 -15.60
CA PRO A 338 7.62 -23.10 -16.56
C PRO A 338 6.59 -24.22 -16.77
N GLU A 339 6.50 -24.73 -17.99
CA GLU A 339 5.65 -25.86 -18.31
C GLU A 339 5.95 -27.06 -17.40
N ASP A 340 4.91 -27.76 -16.98
CA ASP A 340 4.98 -28.93 -16.09
C ASP A 340 5.53 -28.66 -14.67
N SER A 341 5.88 -27.42 -14.32
CA SER A 341 6.35 -27.09 -12.98
C SER A 341 5.22 -26.98 -11.96
N VAL A 342 4.00 -26.66 -12.38
CA VAL A 342 2.84 -26.47 -11.52
C VAL A 342 1.92 -27.67 -11.57
N VAL A 343 1.58 -28.20 -10.40
CA VAL A 343 0.73 -29.38 -10.26
C VAL A 343 -0.43 -29.13 -9.29
N GLU A 344 -1.55 -29.80 -9.54
CA GLU A 344 -2.71 -29.80 -8.65
C GLU A 344 -2.43 -30.58 -7.37
N LEU A 345 -3.13 -30.22 -6.29
CA LEU A 345 -2.96 -30.83 -4.98
C LEU A 345 -3.08 -32.37 -5.01
N GLU A 346 -4.06 -32.87 -5.75
CA GLU A 346 -4.35 -34.32 -5.87
C GLU A 346 -3.22 -35.11 -6.54
N LYS A 347 -2.41 -34.43 -7.34
CA LYS A 347 -1.27 -35.04 -8.05
C LYS A 347 0.00 -35.07 -7.21
N LEU A 348 0.08 -34.33 -6.10
CA LEU A 348 1.27 -34.31 -5.25
C LEU A 348 1.68 -35.66 -4.71
N LYS A 349 0.72 -36.56 -4.48
CA LYS A 349 0.97 -37.96 -4.05
C LYS A 349 1.83 -38.77 -5.01
N ASN A 350 2.00 -38.31 -6.26
CA ASN A 350 2.81 -38.97 -7.29
C ASN A 350 4.29 -38.54 -7.25
N TYR A 351 4.63 -37.60 -6.34
CA TYR A 351 5.98 -37.06 -6.22
C TYR A 351 6.55 -37.41 -4.84
N GLU A 352 7.84 -37.62 -4.77
CA GLU A 352 8.57 -37.76 -3.51
C GLU A 352 8.52 -36.42 -2.74
N ASN A 353 8.56 -36.50 -1.41
CA ASN A 353 8.44 -35.30 -0.57
C ASN A 353 9.50 -34.23 -0.89
N ASN A 354 10.73 -34.62 -1.16
CA ASN A 354 11.81 -33.72 -1.53
C ASN A 354 11.63 -33.05 -2.91
N ARG A 355 10.63 -33.47 -3.69
CA ARG A 355 10.26 -32.92 -4.99
C ARG A 355 9.06 -31.98 -4.94
N VAL A 356 8.57 -31.65 -3.75
CA VAL A 356 7.36 -30.84 -3.59
C VAL A 356 7.66 -29.51 -2.94
N CYS A 357 7.14 -28.43 -3.54
CA CYS A 357 7.06 -27.09 -2.98
C CYS A 357 5.60 -26.61 -3.01
N VAL A 358 5.07 -26.17 -1.89
CA VAL A 358 3.71 -25.63 -1.77
C VAL A 358 3.78 -24.16 -1.43
N LEU A 359 3.18 -23.30 -2.25
CA LEU A 359 2.97 -21.89 -1.93
C LEU A 359 1.55 -21.70 -1.43
N THR A 360 1.40 -21.04 -0.29
CA THR A 360 0.11 -20.89 0.39
C THR A 360 -0.06 -19.54 1.04
N THR A 361 -1.31 -19.20 1.38
CA THR A 361 -1.66 -18.07 2.25
C THR A 361 -1.48 -18.44 3.72
N GLY A 362 -1.51 -17.45 4.62
CA GLY A 362 -1.43 -17.66 6.06
C GLY A 362 -0.15 -17.13 6.69
N SER A 363 0.52 -16.20 6.03
CA SER A 363 1.73 -15.55 6.57
C SER A 363 1.44 -14.61 7.74
N GLN A 364 0.17 -14.26 7.98
CA GLN A 364 -0.27 -13.38 9.07
C GLN A 364 -1.01 -14.15 10.18
N GLY A 365 -1.01 -15.48 10.16
CA GLY A 365 -1.66 -16.31 11.17
C GLY A 365 -3.19 -16.36 11.08
N GLU A 366 -3.76 -15.99 9.93
CA GLU A 366 -5.21 -15.95 9.71
C GLU A 366 -5.81 -17.36 9.85
N SER A 367 -6.82 -17.51 10.69
CA SER A 367 -7.43 -18.79 11.07
C SER A 367 -8.06 -19.58 9.92
N MET A 368 -8.43 -18.91 8.82
CA MET A 368 -9.00 -19.56 7.64
C MET A 368 -8.00 -19.75 6.50
N SER A 369 -6.75 -19.37 6.70
CA SER A 369 -5.69 -19.46 5.70
C SER A 369 -5.27 -20.90 5.38
N GLY A 370 -4.59 -21.06 4.25
CA GLY A 370 -4.08 -22.37 3.82
C GLY A 370 -3.11 -22.96 4.84
N LEU A 371 -2.12 -22.19 5.30
CA LEU A 371 -1.13 -22.65 6.27
C LEU A 371 -1.78 -23.08 7.59
N PHE A 372 -2.66 -22.24 8.17
CA PHE A 372 -3.35 -22.54 9.42
C PHE A 372 -4.14 -23.84 9.34
N ARG A 373 -4.88 -24.02 8.23
CA ARG A 373 -5.67 -25.26 8.00
C ARG A 373 -4.79 -26.49 7.84
N MET A 374 -3.63 -26.37 7.16
CA MET A 374 -2.67 -27.47 7.01
C MET A 374 -2.05 -27.86 8.37
N ALA A 375 -1.73 -26.87 9.20
CA ALA A 375 -1.15 -27.09 10.53
C ALA A 375 -2.15 -27.73 11.51
N ASN A 376 -3.43 -27.39 11.41
CA ASN A 376 -4.50 -27.92 12.26
C ASN A 376 -5.21 -29.16 11.69
N ALA A 377 -4.62 -29.84 10.71
CA ALA A 377 -5.17 -31.03 10.05
C ALA A 377 -6.58 -30.81 9.44
N ASN A 378 -6.90 -29.57 9.07
CA ASN A 378 -8.18 -29.17 8.48
C ASN A 378 -8.05 -28.89 6.98
N HIS A 379 -7.07 -29.52 6.35
CA HIS A 379 -6.74 -29.39 4.93
C HIS A 379 -6.41 -30.77 4.35
N LYS A 380 -6.59 -30.96 3.04
CA LYS A 380 -6.22 -32.21 2.33
C LYS A 380 -4.71 -32.50 2.42
N LEU A 381 -3.88 -31.44 2.46
CA LEU A 381 -2.46 -31.53 2.76
C LEU A 381 -2.26 -31.21 4.24
N ILE A 382 -1.64 -32.11 4.99
CA ILE A 382 -1.30 -31.95 6.41
C ILE A 382 0.20 -31.80 6.54
N ILE A 383 0.64 -30.84 7.36
CA ILE A 383 2.06 -30.65 7.70
C ILE A 383 2.51 -31.80 8.57
N GLY A 384 3.62 -32.44 8.19
CA GLY A 384 4.14 -33.62 8.85
C GLY A 384 5.62 -33.50 9.23
N LYS A 385 6.10 -34.55 9.89
CA LYS A 385 7.53 -34.64 10.24
C LYS A 385 8.39 -34.66 8.99
N GLY A 386 9.42 -33.80 8.95
CA GLY A 386 10.35 -33.66 7.83
C GLY A 386 9.96 -32.57 6.84
N ASP A 387 8.77 -31.96 6.96
CA ASP A 387 8.42 -30.79 6.18
C ASP A 387 9.17 -29.55 6.67
N THR A 388 9.56 -28.69 5.75
CA THR A 388 10.13 -27.36 6.03
C THR A 388 9.07 -26.30 5.77
N VAL A 389 8.73 -25.50 6.78
CA VAL A 389 7.77 -24.41 6.66
C VAL A 389 8.52 -23.08 6.66
N ILE A 390 8.27 -22.25 5.67
CA ILE A 390 8.83 -20.90 5.53
C ILE A 390 7.69 -19.90 5.63
N ILE A 391 7.70 -19.02 6.62
CA ILE A 391 6.84 -17.85 6.69
C ILE A 391 7.61 -16.68 6.08
N SER A 392 7.28 -16.34 4.83
CA SER A 392 7.99 -15.33 4.05
C SER A 392 7.22 -13.99 4.07
N ALA A 393 7.00 -13.48 5.26
CA ALA A 393 6.42 -12.17 5.54
C ALA A 393 6.79 -11.72 6.94
N SER A 394 6.88 -10.42 7.16
CA SER A 394 6.86 -9.86 8.52
C SER A 394 5.42 -9.76 9.01
N ALA A 395 5.20 -9.91 10.31
CA ALA A 395 3.88 -9.68 10.89
C ALA A 395 3.46 -8.21 10.65
N ILE A 396 2.25 -8.02 10.17
CA ILE A 396 1.62 -6.70 10.15
C ILE A 396 1.36 -6.30 11.61
N PRO A 397 1.57 -5.03 12.00
CA PRO A 397 1.27 -4.58 13.34
C PRO A 397 -0.15 -4.97 13.78
N GLY A 398 -0.24 -5.68 14.91
CA GLY A 398 -1.47 -6.27 15.43
C GLY A 398 -1.58 -7.79 15.21
N ASN A 399 -0.84 -8.36 14.26
CA ASN A 399 -0.89 -9.81 13.95
C ASN A 399 0.27 -10.61 14.57
N GLU A 400 1.15 -9.97 15.36
CA GLU A 400 2.36 -10.61 15.91
C GLU A 400 2.04 -11.86 16.75
N LYS A 401 0.96 -11.82 17.53
CA LYS A 401 0.53 -12.95 18.35
C LYS A 401 0.01 -14.11 17.51
N SER A 402 -0.76 -13.80 16.46
CA SER A 402 -1.34 -14.81 15.57
C SER A 402 -0.25 -15.52 14.77
N VAL A 403 0.77 -14.76 14.32
CA VAL A 403 1.93 -15.32 13.61
C VAL A 403 2.81 -16.15 14.51
#